data_79d3ef9a76aafd979c93295d398d7b8e
#
_entry.id   79d3ef9a76aafd979c93295d398d7b8e
#
_cell.length_a   1.000
_cell.length_b   1.000
_cell.length_c   1.000
_cell.angle_alpha   90.00
_cell.angle_beta   90.00
_cell.angle_gamma   90.00
#
_symmetry.space_group_name_H-M   'P 1'
#
loop_
_entity.id
_entity.type
_entity.pdbx_description
1 polymer ?
#
loop_
_entity_poly.entity_id
_entity_poly.type
_entity_poly.pdbx_seq_one_letter_code
_entity_poly.pdbx_strand_id
1 'polypeptide(L)'
;MSKMDEISLFYAPDRATWRNWLIENHETSTGIFLLTYKKETGKPTLGYAESVEEALCFGWIDSHKRIVDEGSSKLLFTPRKLKSNWSALNKTRIAQLVADGLMYPAGLAKVEWAKQNGTWDALNEVSEAIIPTDLMVAFEQNPP
;
A
#
# COMPACT_ATOMS: atom_id res chain seq x y z
N MET A 1 -21.64 -16.81 -0.30
CA MET A 1 -20.58 -16.09 0.41
C MET A 1 -19.72 -15.31 -0.55
N SER A 2 -19.34 -14.11 -0.16
CA SER A 2 -18.44 -13.34 -0.99
C SER A 2 -17.00 -13.86 -0.80
N LYS A 3 -16.13 -13.57 -1.76
CA LYS A 3 -14.73 -13.95 -1.64
C LYS A 3 -14.09 -13.31 -0.42
N MET A 4 -14.56 -12.13 -0.04
CA MET A 4 -14.01 -11.40 1.09
C MET A 4 -14.19 -12.15 2.41
N ASP A 5 -15.29 -12.89 2.55
CA ASP A 5 -15.56 -13.66 3.75
C ASP A 5 -14.63 -14.86 3.90
N GLU A 6 -14.01 -15.27 2.80
CA GLU A 6 -13.09 -16.42 2.80
C GLU A 6 -11.65 -16.02 3.04
N ILE A 7 -11.35 -14.73 3.06
CA ILE A 7 -9.99 -14.24 3.22
C ILE A 7 -9.59 -14.32 4.70
N SER A 8 -8.41 -14.88 4.94
CA SER A 8 -7.91 -15.07 6.30
C SER A 8 -7.54 -13.77 6.98
N LEU A 9 -7.49 -13.80 8.29
CA LEU A 9 -7.10 -12.70 9.13
C LEU A 9 -5.70 -12.97 9.68
N PHE A 10 -4.80 -12.00 9.60
CA PHE A 10 -3.44 -12.15 10.08
C PHE A 10 -3.08 -10.97 10.98
N TYR A 11 -2.50 -11.28 12.14
CA TYR A 11 -2.04 -10.26 13.06
C TYR A 11 -0.52 -10.10 12.97
N ALA A 12 -0.07 -8.89 12.67
CA ALA A 12 1.35 -8.56 12.64
C ALA A 12 1.60 -7.42 13.65
N PRO A 13 2.27 -7.72 14.77
CA PRO A 13 2.53 -6.68 15.76
C PRO A 13 3.62 -5.70 15.32
N ASP A 14 4.41 -6.05 14.32
CA ASP A 14 5.51 -5.21 13.84
C ASP A 14 5.77 -5.42 12.35
N ARG A 15 6.65 -4.59 11.80
CA ARG A 15 6.98 -4.63 10.37
C ARG A 15 7.60 -5.95 9.95
N ALA A 16 8.48 -6.49 10.78
CA ALA A 16 9.20 -7.72 10.44
C ALA A 16 8.24 -8.89 10.26
N THR A 17 7.26 -9.01 11.12
CA THR A 17 6.25 -10.08 11.04
C THR A 17 5.44 -9.96 9.75
N TRP A 18 5.00 -8.75 9.43
CA TRP A 18 4.23 -8.51 8.20
C TRP A 18 5.08 -8.78 6.97
N ARG A 19 6.32 -8.29 6.97
CA ARG A 19 7.23 -8.52 5.85
C ARG A 19 7.50 -10.00 5.63
N ASN A 20 7.70 -10.76 6.71
CA ASN A 20 7.92 -12.20 6.60
C ASN A 20 6.71 -12.92 5.99
N TRP A 21 5.50 -12.51 6.37
CA TRP A 21 4.30 -13.07 5.78
C TRP A 21 4.27 -12.80 4.26
N LEU A 22 4.60 -11.59 3.86
CA LEU A 22 4.63 -11.23 2.44
C LEU A 22 5.70 -12.01 1.69
N ILE A 23 6.88 -12.19 2.29
CA ILE A 23 7.94 -12.98 1.66
C ILE A 23 7.44 -14.38 1.34
N GLU A 24 6.73 -15.00 2.28
CA GLU A 24 6.29 -16.38 2.14
C GLU A 24 5.05 -16.54 1.28
N ASN A 25 4.20 -15.53 1.20
CA ASN A 25 2.87 -15.69 0.63
C ASN A 25 2.53 -14.81 -0.56
N HIS A 26 3.36 -13.80 -0.88
CA HIS A 26 2.96 -12.80 -1.88
C HIS A 26 2.76 -13.39 -3.29
N GLU A 27 3.40 -14.51 -3.61
CA GLU A 27 3.28 -15.10 -4.93
C GLU A 27 2.08 -16.03 -5.06
N THR A 28 1.55 -16.53 -3.95
CA THR A 28 0.50 -17.54 -3.97
C THR A 28 -0.82 -17.07 -3.40
N SER A 29 -0.81 -16.08 -2.50
CA SER A 29 -2.04 -15.60 -1.88
C SER A 29 -2.74 -14.58 -2.75
N THR A 30 -4.06 -14.59 -2.73
CA THR A 30 -4.88 -13.60 -3.44
C THR A 30 -5.31 -12.44 -2.55
N GLY A 31 -5.00 -12.50 -1.25
CA GLY A 31 -5.31 -11.43 -0.32
C GLY A 31 -5.26 -11.89 1.11
N ILE A 32 -5.15 -10.90 2.01
CA ILE A 32 -5.12 -11.16 3.45
C ILE A 32 -5.68 -9.93 4.17
N PHE A 33 -6.43 -10.16 5.24
CA PHE A 33 -6.82 -9.07 6.14
C PHE A 33 -5.76 -8.94 7.22
N LEU A 34 -5.18 -7.75 7.34
CA LEU A 34 -4.21 -7.45 8.37
C LEU A 34 -4.94 -6.84 9.56
N LEU A 35 -4.85 -7.49 10.71
CA LEU A 35 -5.49 -7.04 11.95
C LEU A 35 -4.64 -5.96 12.60
N THR A 36 -5.27 -4.84 12.98
CA THR A 36 -4.60 -3.77 13.70
C THR A 36 -5.41 -3.39 14.93
N TYR A 37 -4.71 -2.86 15.93
CA TYR A 37 -5.34 -2.43 17.19
C TYR A 37 -5.15 -0.93 17.37
N LYS A 38 -6.10 -0.31 18.06
CA LYS A 38 -5.95 1.10 18.42
C LYS A 38 -4.91 1.23 19.53
N LYS A 39 -4.26 2.38 19.59
CA LYS A 39 -3.23 2.64 20.60
C LYS A 39 -3.77 2.46 22.01
N GLU A 40 -5.02 2.85 22.24
CA GLU A 40 -5.65 2.79 23.55
C GLU A 40 -5.70 1.39 24.14
N THR A 41 -5.65 0.35 23.28
CA THR A 41 -5.69 -1.03 23.76
C THR A 41 -4.38 -1.47 24.41
N GLY A 42 -3.30 -0.75 24.15
CA GLY A 42 -1.97 -1.13 24.62
C GLY A 42 -1.36 -2.32 23.92
N LYS A 43 -2.03 -2.87 22.91
CA LYS A 43 -1.50 -4.00 22.14
C LYS A 43 -0.57 -3.53 21.05
N PRO A 44 0.54 -4.25 20.81
CA PRO A 44 1.43 -3.90 19.71
C PRO A 44 0.66 -3.92 18.38
N THR A 45 0.87 -2.92 17.56
CA THR A 45 0.15 -2.82 16.30
C THR A 45 1.03 -2.14 15.26
N LEU A 46 0.87 -2.58 14.02
CA LEU A 46 1.58 -2.00 12.89
C LEU A 46 0.80 -0.78 12.40
N GLY A 47 1.49 0.35 12.19
CA GLY A 47 0.86 1.56 11.70
C GLY A 47 0.41 1.41 10.25
N TYR A 48 -0.57 2.23 9.85
CA TYR A 48 -1.11 2.18 8.49
C TYR A 48 -0.03 2.41 7.44
N ALA A 49 0.74 3.50 7.57
CA ALA A 49 1.77 3.84 6.59
C ALA A 49 2.80 2.71 6.46
N GLU A 50 3.20 2.17 7.59
CA GLU A 50 4.20 1.09 7.60
C GLU A 50 3.67 -0.16 6.93
N SER A 51 2.40 -0.50 7.16
CA SER A 51 1.80 -1.68 6.54
C SER A 51 1.72 -1.53 5.03
N VAL A 52 1.38 -0.34 4.54
CA VAL A 52 1.32 -0.07 3.10
C VAL A 52 2.72 -0.11 2.49
N GLU A 53 3.71 0.46 3.16
CA GLU A 53 5.09 0.47 2.66
C GLU A 53 5.62 -0.94 2.46
N GLU A 54 5.41 -1.82 3.43
CA GLU A 54 5.87 -3.21 3.28
C GLU A 54 5.13 -3.90 2.14
N ALA A 55 3.83 -3.68 2.03
CA ALA A 55 3.04 -4.29 0.95
C ALA A 55 3.54 -3.85 -0.43
N LEU A 56 3.84 -2.56 -0.58
CA LEU A 56 4.34 -2.02 -1.85
C LEU A 56 5.64 -2.68 -2.28
N CYS A 57 6.49 -3.07 -1.31
CA CYS A 57 7.74 -3.76 -1.63
C CYS A 57 7.52 -5.06 -2.40
N PHE A 58 6.34 -5.66 -2.27
CA PHE A 58 5.99 -6.94 -2.89
C PHE A 58 4.94 -6.79 -4.00
N GLY A 59 4.61 -5.56 -4.37
CA GLY A 59 3.61 -5.32 -5.41
C GLY A 59 2.18 -5.47 -4.92
N TRP A 60 1.95 -5.32 -3.64
CA TRP A 60 0.63 -5.39 -3.02
C TRP A 60 0.16 -4.00 -2.60
N ILE A 61 -1.14 -3.87 -2.35
CA ILE A 61 -1.75 -2.59 -1.96
C ILE A 61 -2.94 -2.85 -1.04
N ASP A 62 -3.24 -1.88 -0.18
CA ASP A 62 -4.45 -1.93 0.65
C ASP A 62 -5.67 -1.61 -0.20
N SER A 63 -6.82 -2.18 0.18
CA SER A 63 -8.06 -1.91 -0.53
C SER A 63 -9.22 -1.54 0.37
N HIS A 64 -9.60 -2.37 1.35
CA HIS A 64 -10.77 -2.10 2.19
C HIS A 64 -10.42 -2.19 3.66
N LYS A 65 -10.93 -1.23 4.44
CA LYS A 65 -10.80 -1.26 5.89
C LYS A 65 -12.16 -1.62 6.50
N ARG A 66 -12.15 -2.53 7.48
CA ARG A 66 -13.35 -2.91 8.21
C ARG A 66 -13.08 -2.87 9.70
N ILE A 67 -14.08 -2.41 10.46
CA ILE A 67 -14.00 -2.40 11.91
C ILE A 67 -14.32 -3.80 12.41
N VAL A 68 -13.48 -4.35 13.30
CA VAL A 68 -13.71 -5.64 13.92
C VAL A 68 -14.47 -5.46 15.22
N ASP A 69 -13.98 -4.55 16.08
CA ASP A 69 -14.64 -4.19 17.32
C ASP A 69 -14.17 -2.80 17.75
N GLU A 70 -14.47 -2.40 19.02
CA GLU A 70 -14.12 -1.08 19.50
C GLU A 70 -12.62 -0.79 19.48
N GLY A 71 -11.80 -1.81 19.63
CA GLY A 71 -10.35 -1.65 19.74
C GLY A 71 -9.57 -2.14 18.54
N SER A 72 -10.22 -2.69 17.51
CA SER A 72 -9.48 -3.28 16.40
C SER A 72 -10.20 -3.10 15.06
N SER A 73 -9.39 -3.14 14.00
CA SER A 73 -9.88 -3.12 12.63
C SER A 73 -9.03 -4.06 11.79
N LYS A 74 -9.50 -4.34 10.59
CA LYS A 74 -8.73 -5.15 9.64
C LYS A 74 -8.68 -4.43 8.30
N LEU A 75 -7.53 -4.52 7.66
CA LEU A 75 -7.27 -3.86 6.37
C LEU A 75 -6.94 -4.92 5.34
N LEU A 76 -7.69 -4.93 4.25
CA LEU A 76 -7.48 -5.90 3.19
C LEU A 76 -6.30 -5.49 2.32
N PHE A 77 -5.35 -6.40 2.15
CA PHE A 77 -4.23 -6.23 1.23
C PHE A 77 -4.34 -7.27 0.13
N THR A 78 -4.09 -6.84 -1.10
CA THR A 78 -4.14 -7.72 -2.29
C THR A 78 -3.02 -7.35 -3.24
N PRO A 79 -2.63 -8.26 -4.14
CA PRO A 79 -1.71 -7.90 -5.21
C PRO A 79 -2.30 -6.77 -6.05
N ARG A 80 -1.46 -5.81 -6.44
CA ARG A 80 -1.91 -4.70 -7.29
C ARG A 80 -2.30 -5.22 -8.67
N LYS A 81 -3.38 -4.66 -9.20
CA LYS A 81 -3.77 -4.93 -10.58
C LYS A 81 -2.88 -4.13 -11.52
N LEU A 82 -2.56 -4.70 -12.67
CA LEU A 82 -1.66 -4.08 -13.62
C LEU A 82 -2.17 -2.74 -14.14
N LYS A 83 -3.48 -2.57 -14.20
CA LYS A 83 -4.09 -1.36 -14.73
C LYS A 83 -4.46 -0.33 -13.67
N SER A 84 -4.13 -0.57 -12.40
CA SER A 84 -4.47 0.38 -11.36
C SER A 84 -3.53 1.58 -11.41
N ASN A 85 -4.10 2.76 -11.16
CA ASN A 85 -3.33 4.01 -11.13
C ASN A 85 -2.53 4.12 -9.84
N TRP A 86 -1.47 4.92 -9.88
CA TRP A 86 -0.60 5.13 -8.75
C TRP A 86 -0.80 6.53 -8.20
N SER A 87 -1.11 6.64 -6.90
CA SER A 87 -1.22 7.94 -6.24
C SER A 87 0.17 8.57 -6.09
N ALA A 88 0.19 9.90 -5.98
CA ALA A 88 1.44 10.62 -5.75
C ALA A 88 2.10 10.15 -4.46
N LEU A 89 1.31 9.90 -3.41
CA LEU A 89 1.84 9.44 -2.14
C LEU A 89 2.52 8.07 -2.27
N ASN A 90 1.89 7.14 -2.98
CA ASN A 90 2.49 5.82 -3.14
C ASN A 90 3.74 5.87 -4.01
N LYS A 91 3.80 6.76 -4.99
CA LYS A 91 5.02 6.95 -5.76
C LYS A 91 6.15 7.50 -4.90
N THR A 92 5.85 8.41 -4.00
CA THR A 92 6.83 8.92 -3.04
C THR A 92 7.33 7.79 -2.13
N ARG A 93 6.41 6.95 -1.67
CA ARG A 93 6.78 5.79 -0.85
C ARG A 93 7.72 4.86 -1.61
N ILE A 94 7.42 4.58 -2.88
CA ILE A 94 8.26 3.71 -3.71
C ILE A 94 9.67 4.30 -3.85
N ALA A 95 9.76 5.61 -4.11
CA ALA A 95 11.08 6.24 -4.24
C ALA A 95 11.91 6.05 -2.99
N GLN A 96 11.31 6.21 -1.82
CA GLN A 96 12.01 6.02 -0.55
C GLN A 96 12.41 4.57 -0.33
N LEU A 97 11.50 3.64 -0.66
CA LEU A 97 11.76 2.21 -0.50
C LEU A 97 12.89 1.74 -1.41
N VAL A 98 12.95 2.27 -2.63
CA VAL A 98 14.05 1.98 -3.55
C VAL A 98 15.37 2.50 -2.97
N ALA A 99 15.36 3.74 -2.48
CA ALA A 99 16.56 4.34 -1.89
C ALA A 99 17.05 3.56 -0.69
N ASP A 100 16.14 3.00 0.09
CA ASP A 100 16.48 2.23 1.29
C ASP A 100 16.83 0.77 0.99
N GLY A 101 16.70 0.34 -0.27
CA GLY A 101 17.04 -1.04 -0.67
C GLY A 101 16.05 -2.08 -0.17
N LEU A 102 14.80 -1.69 0.06
CA LEU A 102 13.80 -2.59 0.65
C LEU A 102 12.90 -3.27 -0.36
N MET A 103 12.91 -2.84 -1.62
CA MET A 103 12.02 -3.38 -2.63
C MET A 103 12.38 -4.80 -3.02
N TYR A 104 11.38 -5.65 -3.13
CA TYR A 104 11.52 -7.00 -3.68
C TYR A 104 11.33 -6.96 -5.19
N PRO A 105 11.85 -7.97 -5.91
CA PRO A 105 11.68 -8.03 -7.37
C PRO A 105 10.23 -7.95 -7.82
N ALA A 106 9.30 -8.58 -7.10
CA ALA A 106 7.88 -8.52 -7.45
C ALA A 106 7.34 -7.10 -7.41
N GLY A 107 7.76 -6.31 -6.40
CA GLY A 107 7.35 -4.91 -6.29
C GLY A 107 7.96 -4.05 -7.39
N LEU A 108 9.24 -4.27 -7.67
CA LEU A 108 9.91 -3.53 -8.75
C LEU A 108 9.28 -3.82 -10.10
N ALA A 109 8.88 -5.07 -10.34
CA ALA A 109 8.21 -5.45 -11.57
C ALA A 109 6.89 -4.70 -11.76
N LYS A 110 6.12 -4.54 -10.69
CA LYS A 110 4.85 -3.78 -10.75
C LYS A 110 5.10 -2.32 -11.10
N VAL A 111 6.13 -1.72 -10.52
CA VAL A 111 6.49 -0.33 -10.80
C VAL A 111 6.91 -0.17 -12.27
N GLU A 112 7.78 -1.06 -12.74
CA GLU A 112 8.26 -1.00 -14.13
C GLU A 112 7.11 -1.18 -15.12
N TRP A 113 6.23 -2.12 -14.82
CA TRP A 113 5.05 -2.37 -15.65
C TRP A 113 4.14 -1.15 -15.70
N ALA A 114 3.94 -0.48 -14.56
CA ALA A 114 3.13 0.73 -14.49
C ALA A 114 3.72 1.86 -15.33
N LYS A 115 5.04 1.99 -15.31
CA LYS A 115 5.72 3.01 -16.13
C LYS A 115 5.55 2.74 -17.62
N GLN A 116 5.60 1.47 -18.00
CA GLN A 116 5.47 1.09 -19.41
C GLN A 116 4.04 1.24 -19.93
N ASN A 117 3.03 0.96 -19.10
CA ASN A 117 1.63 1.02 -19.56
C ASN A 117 0.95 2.36 -19.29
N GLY A 118 1.67 3.33 -18.74
CA GLY A 118 1.16 4.69 -18.54
C GLY A 118 0.40 4.92 -17.24
N THR A 119 0.13 3.87 -16.46
CA THR A 119 -0.62 4.07 -15.20
C THR A 119 0.20 4.78 -14.14
N TRP A 120 1.52 4.72 -14.25
CA TRP A 120 2.39 5.41 -13.30
C TRP A 120 2.16 6.92 -13.29
N ASP A 121 1.96 7.50 -14.46
CA ASP A 121 1.87 8.96 -14.59
C ASP A 121 0.45 9.51 -14.69
N ALA A 122 -0.52 8.66 -14.99
CA ALA A 122 -1.89 9.11 -15.29
C ALA A 122 -2.50 9.92 -14.15
N LEU A 123 -2.39 9.43 -12.91
CA LEU A 123 -2.99 10.10 -11.76
C LEU A 123 -2.25 11.38 -11.39
N ASN A 124 -0.94 11.43 -11.66
CA ASN A 124 -0.15 12.63 -11.39
C ASN A 124 -0.66 13.82 -12.18
N GLU A 125 -0.93 13.62 -13.46
CA GLU A 125 -1.44 14.70 -14.30
C GLU A 125 -2.76 15.23 -13.76
N VAL A 126 -3.64 14.34 -13.34
CA VAL A 126 -4.93 14.73 -12.78
C VAL A 126 -4.72 15.49 -11.47
N SER A 127 -3.83 15.01 -10.62
CA SER A 127 -3.56 15.67 -9.32
C SER A 127 -3.01 17.06 -9.51
N GLU A 128 -2.10 17.23 -10.46
CA GLU A 128 -1.50 18.54 -10.72
C GLU A 128 -2.52 19.53 -11.29
N ALA A 129 -3.44 19.04 -12.09
CA ALA A 129 -4.49 19.88 -12.64
C ALA A 129 -5.48 20.35 -11.58
N ILE A 130 -5.70 19.54 -10.55
CA ILE A 130 -6.66 19.86 -9.50
C ILE A 130 -6.08 20.83 -8.47
N ILE A 131 -4.80 20.72 -8.17
CA ILE A 131 -4.16 21.60 -7.18
C ILE A 131 -3.72 22.87 -7.89
N PRO A 132 -4.43 23.93 -7.68
CA PRO A 132 -4.04 25.19 -8.28
C PRO A 132 -2.89 25.69 -7.50
N THR A 133 -1.90 25.64 -7.79
CA THR A 133 -0.96 26.01 -7.24
C THR A 133 -0.70 26.69 -6.08
N ASP A 134 -0.84 26.46 -5.61
CA ASP A 134 -0.85 26.61 -4.88
C ASP A 134 -0.53 25.98 -4.06
N LEU A 135 -0.24 25.44 -4.03
CA LEU A 135 -0.26 24.50 -3.77
C LEU A 135 0.59 24.22 -3.86
N MET A 136 1.16 24.28 -4.47
CA MET A 136 1.39 23.75 -5.22
C MET A 136 1.98 24.11 -5.25
N VAL A 137 2.28 24.42 -5.07
CA VAL A 137 2.28 24.37 -5.71
C VAL A 137 2.92 24.23 -5.42
N ALA A 138 3.42 24.10 -5.19
CA ALA A 138 3.41 23.58 -5.45
C ALA A 138 4.04 23.27 -5.46
N PHE A 139 4.42 22.89 -5.37
CA PHE A 139 4.32 22.08 -6.04
C PHE A 139 4.83 22.54 -6.43
N GLU A 140 5.16 22.55 -6.52
CA GLU A 140 4.83 22.38 -7.42
C GLU A 140 5.01 22.63 -7.85
N GLN A 141 5.54 22.76 -7.76
CA GLN A 141 4.95 22.53 -8.53
C GLN A 141 4.66 22.56 -8.93
N ASN A 142 5.03 22.70 -8.85
CA ASN A 142 4.19 22.47 -9.57
C ASN A 142 3.78 22.78 -9.71
N PRO A 143 4.01 23.13 -9.79
CA PRO A 143 3.18 23.21 -10.14
C PRO A 143 2.97 23.25 -10.34
N PRO A 144 2.90 23.29 -10.54
CA PRO A 144 2.28 23.19 -10.92
C PRO A 144 2.21 23.04 -11.02
#